data_4faa6090a66072127fbd02caf480b8c7
#
_entry.id   4faa6090a66072127fbd02caf480b8c7
#
_cell.length_a   1.000
_cell.length_b   1.000
_cell.length_c   1.000
_cell.angle_alpha   90.00
_cell.angle_beta   90.00
_cell.angle_gamma   90.00
#
_symmetry.space_group_name_H-M   'P 1'
#
loop_
_entity.id
_entity.type
_entity.pdbx_description
1 polymer ?
#
loop_
_entity_poly.entity_id
_entity_poly.type
_entity_poly.pdbx_seq_one_letter_code
_entity_poly.pdbx_strand_id
1 'polypeptide(L)'
;MSEKYLIFGATGSIGSSLAEQLVNSGNSVHLVGRDENEVKNISERLGCPFTIADVLEEGFIEKVKNDISDIKGVAYCVGSIDLKPVRMVTEQDFVKCMKLNLYSAVEVIKGYQESLKKNKGSIVLFSTVAAQRGFTNHAIIASTKAAVEGLTVSLAAEFAPN
;
A
#
# COMPACT_ATOMS: atom_id res chain seq x y z
N MET A 1 21.05 1.76 -14.15
CA MET A 1 20.07 2.80 -13.75
C MET A 1 19.44 2.32 -12.46
N SER A 2 19.29 3.19 -11.45
CA SER A 2 18.63 2.81 -10.19
C SER A 2 17.15 2.49 -10.45
N GLU A 3 16.67 1.39 -9.90
CA GLU A 3 15.27 1.01 -10.01
C GLU A 3 14.40 1.93 -9.13
N LYS A 4 13.19 2.25 -9.58
CA LYS A 4 12.28 3.16 -8.87
C LYS A 4 11.19 2.39 -8.14
N TYR A 5 11.06 2.61 -6.86
CA TYR A 5 10.07 1.98 -6.00
C TYR A 5 9.10 3.01 -5.40
N LEU A 6 7.83 2.67 -5.36
CA LEU A 6 6.76 3.52 -4.85
C LEU A 6 6.23 2.93 -3.55
N ILE A 7 6.18 3.73 -2.47
CA ILE A 7 5.73 3.28 -1.16
C ILE A 7 4.54 4.11 -0.70
N PHE A 8 3.36 3.51 -0.66
CA PHE A 8 2.18 4.08 -0.02
C PHE A 8 2.19 3.77 1.48
N GLY A 9 1.86 4.76 2.31
CA GLY A 9 1.97 4.63 3.76
C GLY A 9 3.42 4.72 4.26
N ALA A 10 4.22 5.54 3.59
CA ALA A 10 5.65 5.70 3.86
C ALA A 10 5.97 6.22 5.28
N THR A 11 5.01 6.85 5.97
CA THR A 11 5.18 7.34 7.35
C THR A 11 4.96 6.27 8.42
N GLY A 12 4.33 5.14 8.07
CA GLY A 12 4.18 4.01 8.98
C GLY A 12 5.51 3.27 9.22
N SER A 13 5.57 2.50 10.31
CA SER A 13 6.80 1.77 10.70
C SER A 13 7.32 0.84 9.59
N ILE A 14 6.42 0.13 8.88
CA ILE A 14 6.81 -0.76 7.78
C ILE A 14 7.28 0.05 6.57
N GLY A 15 6.49 1.05 6.16
CA GLY A 15 6.80 1.86 4.97
C GLY A 15 8.10 2.64 5.11
N SER A 16 8.35 3.26 6.27
CA SER A 16 9.58 4.01 6.53
C SER A 16 10.82 3.11 6.59
N SER A 17 10.72 1.94 7.24
CA SER A 17 11.81 0.97 7.28
C SER A 17 12.13 0.40 5.89
N LEU A 18 11.10 0.09 5.09
CA LEU A 18 11.28 -0.37 3.71
C LEU A 18 11.94 0.70 2.84
N ALA A 19 11.49 1.96 2.96
CA ALA A 19 12.10 3.08 2.23
C ALA A 19 13.59 3.21 2.53
N GLU A 20 13.97 3.17 3.80
CA GLU A 20 15.37 3.24 4.24
C GLU A 20 16.21 2.09 3.69
N GLN A 21 15.71 0.86 3.73
CA GLN A 21 16.43 -0.31 3.21
C GLN A 21 16.63 -0.22 1.69
N LEU A 22 15.62 0.22 0.95
CA LEU A 22 15.72 0.36 -0.51
C LEU A 22 16.72 1.46 -0.89
N VAL A 23 16.70 2.61 -0.21
CA VAL A 23 17.67 3.70 -0.42
C VAL A 23 19.08 3.23 -0.10
N ASN A 24 19.29 2.56 1.04
CA ASN A 24 20.59 2.04 1.42
C ASN A 24 21.13 0.97 0.44
N SER A 25 20.23 0.31 -0.29
CA SER A 25 20.57 -0.64 -1.36
C SER A 25 20.79 0.03 -2.73
N GLY A 26 20.82 1.36 -2.79
CA GLY A 26 21.08 2.14 -4.01
C GLY A 26 19.89 2.32 -4.95
N ASN A 27 18.66 2.05 -4.48
CA ASN A 27 17.46 2.24 -5.26
C ASN A 27 16.84 3.64 -5.07
N SER A 28 16.10 4.10 -6.05
CA SER A 28 15.29 5.31 -5.96
C SER A 28 13.93 4.99 -5.32
N VAL A 29 13.51 5.77 -4.34
CA VAL A 29 12.23 5.59 -3.65
C VAL A 29 11.41 6.85 -3.77
N HIS A 30 10.12 6.70 -4.08
CA HIS A 30 9.13 7.78 -4.01
C HIS A 30 8.16 7.47 -2.86
N LEU A 31 8.00 8.44 -1.96
CA LEU A 31 7.22 8.29 -0.74
C LEU A 31 5.80 8.84 -0.95
N VAL A 32 4.79 8.11 -0.50
CA VAL A 32 3.40 8.59 -0.48
C VAL A 32 2.83 8.47 0.92
N GLY A 33 2.27 9.55 1.42
CA GLY A 33 1.60 9.61 2.71
C GLY A 33 0.65 10.79 2.77
N ARG A 34 -0.23 10.81 3.77
CA ARG A 34 -1.26 11.86 3.92
C ARG A 34 -0.84 13.02 4.82
N ASP A 35 0.04 12.77 5.77
CA ASP A 35 0.55 13.82 6.68
C ASP A 35 1.80 14.45 6.08
N GLU A 36 1.68 15.72 5.73
CA GLU A 36 2.74 16.47 5.07
C GLU A 36 4.02 16.57 5.93
N ASN A 37 3.88 16.82 7.23
CA ASN A 37 5.03 17.00 8.11
C ASN A 37 5.79 15.69 8.29
N GLU A 38 5.06 14.59 8.49
CA GLU A 38 5.68 13.25 8.64
C GLU A 38 6.39 12.82 7.36
N VAL A 39 5.76 13.01 6.18
CA VAL A 39 6.36 12.62 4.91
C VAL A 39 7.60 13.48 4.61
N LYS A 40 7.54 14.80 4.83
CA LYS A 40 8.70 15.71 4.67
C LYS A 40 9.88 15.28 5.54
N ASN A 41 9.65 14.98 6.80
CA ASN A 41 10.71 14.54 7.72
C ASN A 41 11.44 13.28 7.18
N ILE A 42 10.71 12.31 6.66
CA ILE A 42 11.30 11.10 6.08
C ILE A 42 11.99 11.43 4.76
N SER A 43 11.38 12.24 3.92
CA SER A 43 11.94 12.71 2.65
C SER A 43 13.28 13.40 2.84
N GLU A 44 13.38 14.34 3.77
CA GLU A 44 14.62 15.05 4.09
C GLU A 44 15.70 14.11 4.62
N ARG A 45 15.33 13.19 5.52
CA ARG A 45 16.25 12.20 6.09
C ARG A 45 16.81 11.22 5.05
N LEU A 46 15.99 10.80 4.08
CA LEU A 46 16.36 9.78 3.08
C LEU A 46 16.77 10.37 1.71
N GLY A 47 16.56 11.67 1.50
CA GLY A 47 16.79 12.31 0.21
C GLY A 47 15.83 11.82 -0.88
N CYS A 48 14.58 11.45 -0.52
CA CYS A 48 13.60 10.87 -1.42
C CYS A 48 12.53 11.87 -1.85
N PRO A 49 12.10 11.89 -3.12
CA PRO A 49 10.91 12.63 -3.52
C PRO A 49 9.65 12.05 -2.87
N PHE A 50 8.61 12.87 -2.76
CA PHE A 50 7.35 12.45 -2.15
C PHE A 50 6.13 13.10 -2.80
N THR A 51 4.97 12.49 -2.59
CA THR A 51 3.64 13.06 -2.88
C THR A 51 2.76 12.97 -1.64
N ILE A 52 2.08 14.07 -1.31
CA ILE A 52 1.05 14.08 -0.28
C ILE A 52 -0.27 13.62 -0.89
N ALA A 53 -0.76 12.47 -0.47
CA ALA A 53 -2.04 11.93 -0.94
C ALA A 53 -2.70 11.05 0.13
N ASP A 54 -4.02 11.21 0.31
CA ASP A 54 -4.84 10.29 1.07
C ASP A 54 -5.46 9.28 0.09
N VAL A 55 -5.22 8.00 0.31
CA VAL A 55 -5.74 6.92 -0.54
C VAL A 55 -7.27 6.78 -0.50
N LEU A 56 -7.93 7.48 0.42
CA LEU A 56 -9.40 7.54 0.51
C LEU A 56 -10.01 8.68 -0.32
N GLU A 57 -9.20 9.63 -0.77
CA GLU A 57 -9.64 10.73 -1.64
C GLU A 57 -9.79 10.26 -3.09
N GLU A 58 -10.75 10.84 -3.80
CA GLU A 58 -10.91 10.63 -5.24
C GLU A 58 -9.74 11.29 -6.00
N GLY A 59 -9.24 10.63 -7.03
CA GLY A 59 -8.16 11.17 -7.86
C GLY A 59 -6.76 11.08 -7.22
N PHE A 60 -6.60 10.39 -6.08
CA PHE A 60 -5.28 10.26 -5.45
C PHE A 60 -4.23 9.60 -6.35
N ILE A 61 -4.65 8.65 -7.19
CA ILE A 61 -3.73 7.95 -8.11
C ILE A 61 -3.21 8.90 -9.19
N GLU A 62 -4.07 9.70 -9.79
CA GLU A 62 -3.69 10.70 -10.81
C GLU A 62 -2.69 11.68 -10.23
N LYS A 63 -2.91 12.15 -9.00
CA LYS A 63 -1.99 13.03 -8.28
C LYS A 63 -0.60 12.40 -8.14
N VAL A 64 -0.53 11.15 -7.69
CA VAL A 64 0.76 10.44 -7.53
C VAL A 64 1.41 10.17 -8.88
N LYS A 65 0.63 9.81 -9.92
CA LYS A 65 1.17 9.54 -11.27
C LYS A 65 1.74 10.78 -11.96
N ASN A 66 1.29 11.99 -11.61
CA ASN A 66 1.88 13.24 -12.12
C ASN A 66 3.33 13.41 -11.62
N ASP A 67 3.66 12.92 -10.43
CA ASP A 67 5.00 13.02 -9.85
C ASP A 67 5.88 11.81 -10.24
N ILE A 68 5.29 10.62 -10.34
CA ILE A 68 5.99 9.39 -10.71
C ILE A 68 5.08 8.45 -11.50
N SER A 69 5.42 8.18 -12.75
CA SER A 69 4.63 7.32 -13.64
C SER A 69 5.30 5.99 -14.00
N ASP A 70 6.61 5.90 -13.89
CA ASP A 70 7.39 4.69 -14.25
C ASP A 70 8.08 4.10 -13.03
N ILE A 71 7.67 2.89 -12.63
CA ILE A 71 8.14 2.21 -11.42
C ILE A 71 8.51 0.75 -11.69
N LYS A 72 9.45 0.24 -10.89
CA LYS A 72 9.84 -1.17 -10.84
C LYS A 72 9.07 -1.95 -9.78
N GLY A 73 8.61 -1.29 -8.73
CA GLY A 73 7.87 -1.95 -7.67
C GLY A 73 7.01 -1.00 -6.88
N VAL A 74 5.95 -1.54 -6.30
CA VAL A 74 5.07 -0.82 -5.39
C VAL A 74 4.82 -1.62 -4.12
N ALA A 75 4.94 -0.95 -2.98
CA ALA A 75 4.54 -1.47 -1.68
C ALA A 75 3.36 -0.67 -1.13
N TYR A 76 2.26 -1.34 -0.87
CA TYR A 76 1.08 -0.75 -0.25
C TYR A 76 1.10 -1.04 1.25
N CYS A 77 1.68 -0.11 2.03
CA CYS A 77 1.84 -0.22 3.48
C CYS A 77 0.74 0.50 4.26
N VAL A 78 -0.30 1.00 3.56
CA VAL A 78 -1.41 1.67 4.22
C VAL A 78 -2.35 0.65 4.87
N GLY A 79 -2.78 0.95 6.07
CA GLY A 79 -3.76 0.14 6.78
C GLY A 79 -4.10 0.71 8.15
N SER A 80 -5.20 0.24 8.71
CA SER A 80 -5.59 0.49 10.10
C SER A 80 -6.23 -0.76 10.69
N ILE A 81 -6.24 -0.84 12.00
CA ILE A 81 -6.87 -1.93 12.74
C ILE A 81 -7.93 -1.33 13.67
N ASP A 82 -9.20 -1.67 13.40
CA ASP A 82 -10.33 -1.39 14.29
C ASP A 82 -10.76 -2.69 14.96
N LEU A 83 -10.57 -2.77 16.28
CA LEU A 83 -10.91 -3.96 17.07
C LEU A 83 -12.24 -3.76 17.76
N LYS A 84 -13.25 -4.56 17.37
CA LYS A 84 -14.60 -4.52 17.94
C LYS A 84 -15.17 -5.90 18.17
N PRO A 85 -15.89 -6.13 19.29
CA PRO A 85 -16.75 -7.30 19.43
C PRO A 85 -17.76 -7.36 18.29
N VAL A 86 -18.01 -8.55 17.71
CA VAL A 86 -18.88 -8.71 16.52
C VAL A 86 -20.26 -8.09 16.70
N ARG A 87 -20.82 -8.08 17.92
CA ARG A 87 -22.11 -7.46 18.23
C ARG A 87 -22.14 -5.93 18.05
N MET A 88 -20.97 -5.28 17.98
CA MET A 88 -20.82 -3.82 17.83
C MET A 88 -20.36 -3.43 16.41
N VAL A 89 -20.12 -4.41 15.57
CA VAL A 89 -19.65 -4.18 14.20
C VAL A 89 -20.82 -3.70 13.34
N THR A 90 -20.57 -2.65 12.57
CA THR A 90 -21.52 -2.08 11.62
C THR A 90 -21.07 -2.32 10.20
N GLU A 91 -21.98 -2.16 9.22
CA GLU A 91 -21.64 -2.19 7.81
C GLU A 91 -20.58 -1.13 7.45
N GLN A 92 -20.72 0.08 8.01
CA GLN A 92 -19.77 1.17 7.78
C GLN A 92 -18.36 0.84 8.24
N ASP A 93 -18.19 0.09 9.31
CA ASP A 93 -16.87 -0.37 9.76
C ASP A 93 -16.22 -1.26 8.70
N PHE A 94 -16.98 -2.19 8.11
CA PHE A 94 -16.49 -3.03 7.01
C PHE A 94 -16.18 -2.21 5.77
N VAL A 95 -17.09 -1.34 5.33
CA VAL A 95 -16.90 -0.48 4.14
C VAL A 95 -15.62 0.35 4.28
N LYS A 96 -15.44 1.00 5.43
CA LYS A 96 -14.23 1.81 5.71
C LYS A 96 -12.96 0.98 5.69
N CYS A 97 -12.96 -0.17 6.35
CA CYS A 97 -11.81 -1.05 6.42
C CYS A 97 -11.45 -1.64 5.05
N MET A 98 -12.45 -2.11 4.30
CA MET A 98 -12.28 -2.62 2.93
C MET A 98 -11.78 -1.53 1.98
N LYS A 99 -12.34 -0.32 2.06
CA LYS A 99 -11.89 0.80 1.22
C LYS A 99 -10.42 1.11 1.45
N LEU A 100 -10.00 1.24 2.71
CA LEU A 100 -8.63 1.60 3.07
C LEU A 100 -7.63 0.48 2.74
N ASN A 101 -7.93 -0.77 3.08
CA ASN A 101 -6.95 -1.86 3.04
C ASN A 101 -6.96 -2.66 1.74
N LEU A 102 -8.08 -2.64 0.98
CA LEU A 102 -8.25 -3.46 -0.22
C LEU A 102 -8.52 -2.61 -1.48
N TYR A 103 -9.61 -1.85 -1.52
CA TYR A 103 -10.00 -1.12 -2.74
C TYR A 103 -8.96 -0.08 -3.16
N SER A 104 -8.41 0.68 -2.21
CA SER A 104 -7.35 1.65 -2.52
C SER A 104 -6.08 0.96 -3.04
N ALA A 105 -5.75 -0.24 -2.54
CA ALA A 105 -4.64 -1.04 -3.09
C ALA A 105 -4.91 -1.48 -4.54
N VAL A 106 -6.16 -1.88 -4.84
CA VAL A 106 -6.57 -2.20 -6.23
C VAL A 106 -6.42 -0.98 -7.14
N GLU A 107 -6.83 0.21 -6.72
CA GLU A 107 -6.67 1.43 -7.51
C GLU A 107 -5.18 1.77 -7.75
N VAL A 108 -4.32 1.56 -6.76
CA VAL A 108 -2.85 1.69 -6.94
C VAL A 108 -2.36 0.72 -8.01
N ILE A 109 -2.73 -0.55 -7.92
CA ILE A 109 -2.30 -1.59 -8.86
C ILE A 109 -2.81 -1.27 -10.28
N LYS A 110 -4.08 -0.91 -10.45
CA LYS A 110 -4.65 -0.48 -11.74
C LYS A 110 -3.89 0.70 -12.33
N GLY A 111 -3.55 1.70 -11.50
CA GLY A 111 -2.84 2.90 -11.94
C GLY A 111 -1.43 2.61 -12.47
N TYR A 112 -0.77 1.58 -11.96
CA TYR A 112 0.63 1.26 -12.28
C TYR A 112 0.84 -0.06 -13.04
N GLN A 113 -0.21 -0.82 -13.37
CA GLN A 113 -0.06 -2.15 -13.98
C GLN A 113 0.79 -2.15 -15.26
N GLU A 114 0.64 -1.16 -16.13
CA GLU A 114 1.40 -1.07 -17.37
C GLU A 114 2.90 -0.86 -17.12
N SER A 115 3.23 0.03 -16.18
CA SER A 115 4.62 0.26 -15.78
C SER A 115 5.23 -0.98 -15.13
N LEU A 116 4.49 -1.63 -14.23
CA LEU A 116 4.92 -2.85 -13.56
C LEU A 116 5.16 -4.00 -14.55
N LYS A 117 4.24 -4.21 -15.50
CA LYS A 117 4.42 -5.22 -16.57
C LYS A 117 5.64 -4.91 -17.43
N LYS A 118 5.74 -3.67 -17.93
CA LYS A 118 6.89 -3.21 -18.76
C LYS A 118 8.23 -3.46 -18.09
N ASN A 119 8.30 -3.19 -16.78
CA ASN A 119 9.54 -3.26 -16.01
C ASN A 119 9.74 -4.64 -15.33
N LYS A 120 8.87 -5.62 -15.56
CA LYS A 120 8.86 -6.91 -14.84
C LYS A 120 8.94 -6.68 -13.32
N GLY A 121 8.01 -5.88 -12.83
CA GLY A 121 8.01 -5.30 -11.50
C GLY A 121 7.41 -6.20 -10.45
N SER A 122 7.34 -5.67 -9.22
CA SER A 122 6.82 -6.37 -8.06
C SER A 122 5.75 -5.56 -7.34
N ILE A 123 4.76 -6.26 -6.78
CA ILE A 123 3.70 -5.69 -5.95
C ILE A 123 3.80 -6.34 -4.57
N VAL A 124 3.86 -5.53 -3.52
CA VAL A 124 3.86 -6.01 -2.13
C VAL A 124 2.62 -5.50 -1.40
N LEU A 125 1.82 -6.42 -0.89
CA LEU A 125 0.65 -6.18 -0.05
C LEU A 125 0.86 -6.82 1.32
N PHE A 126 0.24 -6.27 2.35
CA PHE A 126 0.39 -6.75 3.72
C PHE A 126 -0.90 -7.38 4.23
N SER A 127 -0.81 -8.61 4.71
CA SER A 127 -1.87 -9.31 5.43
C SER A 127 -1.61 -9.32 6.95
N THR A 128 -2.29 -10.17 7.67
CA THR A 128 -2.16 -10.37 9.10
C THR A 128 -2.34 -11.85 9.45
N VAL A 129 -1.67 -12.30 10.51
CA VAL A 129 -1.89 -13.66 11.04
C VAL A 129 -3.34 -13.87 11.50
N ALA A 130 -4.08 -12.79 11.80
CA ALA A 130 -5.50 -12.87 12.15
C ALA A 130 -6.39 -13.36 10.99
N ALA A 131 -5.92 -13.24 9.73
CA ALA A 131 -6.62 -13.77 8.57
C ALA A 131 -6.64 -15.32 8.55
N GLN A 132 -5.62 -15.95 9.13
CA GLN A 132 -5.44 -17.41 9.16
C GLN A 132 -5.76 -18.03 10.52
N ARG A 133 -5.60 -17.27 11.61
CA ARG A 133 -5.86 -17.69 12.99
C ARG A 133 -6.81 -16.71 13.64
N GLY A 134 -7.94 -17.19 14.14
CA GLY A 134 -8.93 -16.33 14.77
C GLY A 134 -8.39 -15.62 16.03
N PHE A 135 -8.60 -14.32 16.11
CA PHE A 135 -8.36 -13.50 17.29
C PHE A 135 -9.65 -12.80 17.72
N THR A 136 -9.79 -12.62 19.02
CA THR A 136 -10.95 -11.90 19.59
C THR A 136 -11.00 -10.47 19.02
N ASN A 137 -12.19 -9.99 18.67
CA ASN A 137 -12.47 -8.65 18.15
C ASN A 137 -11.83 -8.29 16.77
N HIS A 138 -11.29 -9.26 16.05
CA HIS A 138 -10.61 -9.03 14.75
C HIS A 138 -11.50 -9.30 13.54
N ALA A 139 -12.81 -9.47 13.68
CA ALA A 139 -13.70 -9.87 12.59
C ALA A 139 -13.54 -8.98 11.33
N ILE A 140 -13.47 -7.66 11.49
CA ILE A 140 -13.37 -6.72 10.39
C ILE A 140 -12.01 -6.85 9.67
N ILE A 141 -10.92 -6.68 10.43
CA ILE A 141 -9.58 -6.65 9.84
C ILE A 141 -9.14 -8.04 9.33
N ALA A 142 -9.50 -9.12 10.02
CA ALA A 142 -9.20 -10.47 9.58
C ALA A 142 -9.86 -10.79 8.23
N SER A 143 -11.17 -10.49 8.09
CA SER A 143 -11.90 -10.68 6.83
C SER A 143 -11.32 -9.83 5.69
N THR A 144 -11.02 -8.55 5.98
CA THR A 144 -10.44 -7.65 4.98
C THR A 144 -9.05 -8.12 4.52
N LYS A 145 -8.21 -8.56 5.44
CA LYS A 145 -6.86 -9.02 5.09
C LYS A 145 -6.86 -10.40 4.44
N ALA A 146 -7.82 -11.27 4.74
CA ALA A 146 -8.06 -12.49 3.98
C ALA A 146 -8.46 -12.18 2.51
N ALA A 147 -9.25 -11.12 2.30
CA ALA A 147 -9.56 -10.65 0.95
C ALA A 147 -8.30 -10.13 0.21
N VAL A 148 -7.36 -9.48 0.91
CA VAL A 148 -6.06 -9.08 0.33
C VAL A 148 -5.23 -10.31 -0.07
N GLU A 149 -5.26 -11.40 0.70
CA GLU A 149 -4.59 -12.67 0.32
C GLU A 149 -5.20 -13.26 -0.94
N GLY A 150 -6.54 -13.33 -1.03
CA GLY A 150 -7.25 -13.78 -2.22
C GLY A 150 -6.96 -12.91 -3.45
N LEU A 151 -6.94 -11.59 -3.29
CA LEU A 151 -6.53 -10.64 -4.34
C LEU A 151 -5.11 -10.94 -4.83
N THR A 152 -4.17 -11.15 -3.91
CA THR A 152 -2.76 -11.43 -4.24
C THR A 152 -2.61 -12.67 -5.11
N VAL A 153 -3.30 -13.76 -4.75
CA VAL A 153 -3.28 -15.01 -5.52
C VAL A 153 -3.88 -14.81 -6.92
N SER A 154 -5.00 -14.08 -7.01
CA SER A 154 -5.67 -13.79 -8.28
C SER A 154 -4.79 -12.94 -9.21
N LEU A 155 -4.21 -11.87 -8.68
CA LEU A 155 -3.32 -10.99 -9.46
C LEU A 155 -2.03 -11.69 -9.87
N ALA A 156 -1.49 -12.58 -9.04
CA ALA A 156 -0.33 -13.39 -9.42
C ALA A 156 -0.63 -14.28 -10.64
N ALA A 157 -1.81 -14.86 -10.70
CA ALA A 157 -2.24 -15.64 -11.86
C ALA A 157 -2.48 -14.76 -13.11
N GLU A 158 -3.10 -13.58 -12.93
CA GLU A 158 -3.40 -12.65 -14.02
C GLU A 158 -2.15 -12.00 -14.63
N PHE A 159 -1.14 -11.69 -13.79
CA PHE A 159 0.06 -10.98 -14.23
C PHE A 159 1.23 -11.90 -14.56
N ALA A 160 1.19 -13.19 -14.25
CA ALA A 160 2.18 -14.14 -14.71
C ALA A 160 2.05 -14.34 -16.26
N PRO A 161 3.16 -14.42 -16.98
CA PRO A 161 4.57 -14.47 -16.61
C PRO A 161 5.28 -13.10 -16.60
N ASN A 162 4.53 -12.00 -16.55
CA ASN A 162 5.08 -10.64 -16.63
C ASN A 162 5.53 -10.14 -15.26
#